data_06eb7d5fde6aa6be769519b72123ee58
#
_entry.id   06eb7d5fde6aa6be769519b72123ee58
#
_cell.length_a   1.000
_cell.length_b   1.000
_cell.length_c   1.000
_cell.angle_alpha   90.00
_cell.angle_beta   90.00
_cell.angle_gamma   90.00
#
_symmetry.space_group_name_H-M   'P 1'
#
loop_
_entity.id
_entity.type
_entity.pdbx_description
1 polymer ?
#
loop_
_entity_poly.entity_id
_entity_poly.type
_entity_poly.pdbx_seq_one_letter_code
_entity_poly.pdbx_strand_id
1 'polypeptide(L)'
;RLRKHGLKLMLDFVPNHTGLDHSWVETHPEYYIPGTEAERDRAPQNYTRVKRTRGDLILAHGRDPYFPGWPDTLQLDYSNPQTQEAMIAELLKIAGQCDGVRCDMAMLVLPDVFERTWGRRSQPFWPRATWQVRERVSDFCFMAEVYWDLEWTLQQQGFDYAYDKRLYDRLREGHARPVREHFHAGLDYQDKLARFLENHDEPRAAATFTPEIQQAAAVITFLSP
;
A
#
# COMPACT_ATOMS: atom_id res chain seq x y z
N ARG A 1 23.74 0.67 11.77
CA ARG A 1 23.81 1.66 12.88
C ARG A 1 22.66 1.45 13.87
N LEU A 2 21.39 1.34 13.42
CA LEU A 2 20.20 1.16 14.27
C LEU A 2 20.26 -0.07 15.17
N ARG A 3 20.67 -1.22 14.63
CA ARG A 3 20.80 -2.50 15.39
C ARG A 3 21.71 -2.40 16.60
N LYS A 4 22.75 -1.54 16.59
CA LYS A 4 23.63 -1.29 17.76
C LYS A 4 22.88 -0.62 18.94
N HIS A 5 21.71 -0.05 18.69
CA HIS A 5 20.85 0.57 19.67
C HIS A 5 19.57 -0.22 19.94
N GLY A 6 19.52 -1.50 19.52
CA GLY A 6 18.33 -2.33 19.68
C GLY A 6 17.13 -1.92 18.81
N LEU A 7 17.35 -1.04 17.82
CA LEU A 7 16.28 -0.56 16.95
C LEU A 7 16.22 -1.43 15.67
N LYS A 8 15.00 -1.67 15.20
CA LYS A 8 14.71 -2.28 13.91
C LYS A 8 14.45 -1.20 12.85
N LEU A 9 14.64 -1.54 11.58
CA LEU A 9 14.39 -0.68 10.43
C LEU A 9 13.23 -1.22 9.62
N MET A 10 12.21 -0.40 9.39
CA MET A 10 11.16 -0.63 8.42
C MET A 10 11.32 0.33 7.26
N LEU A 11 11.27 -0.16 6.03
CA LEU A 11 11.35 0.64 4.81
C LEU A 11 10.01 0.61 4.08
N ASP A 12 9.76 1.62 3.23
CA ASP A 12 8.62 1.59 2.31
C ASP A 12 8.88 0.65 1.14
N PHE A 13 7.85 -0.08 0.76
CA PHE A 13 7.76 -0.85 -0.48
C PHE A 13 6.51 -0.41 -1.22
N VAL A 14 6.68 0.10 -2.44
CA VAL A 14 5.59 0.59 -3.29
C VAL A 14 5.27 -0.46 -4.36
N PRO A 15 4.26 -1.33 -4.15
CA PRO A 15 3.97 -2.43 -5.06
C PRO A 15 3.20 -1.99 -6.31
N ASN A 16 2.35 -0.97 -6.21
CA ASN A 16 1.36 -0.65 -7.23
C ASN A 16 1.94 0.06 -8.47
N HIS A 17 2.95 0.89 -8.29
CA HIS A 17 3.45 1.79 -9.34
C HIS A 17 4.93 2.10 -9.17
N THR A 18 5.52 2.74 -10.18
CA THR A 18 6.86 3.31 -10.13
C THR A 18 6.83 4.79 -10.53
N GLY A 19 7.94 5.51 -10.34
CA GLY A 19 8.10 6.83 -10.93
C GLY A 19 8.21 6.77 -12.46
N LEU A 20 8.00 7.92 -13.11
CA LEU A 20 8.04 8.05 -14.59
C LEU A 20 9.41 7.74 -15.19
N ASP A 21 10.48 7.91 -14.41
CA ASP A 21 11.88 7.74 -14.80
C ASP A 21 12.47 6.39 -14.38
N HIS A 22 11.65 5.45 -13.90
CA HIS A 22 12.12 4.15 -13.47
C HIS A 22 12.76 3.38 -14.64
N SER A 23 13.89 2.71 -14.39
CA SER A 23 14.68 2.03 -15.43
C SER A 23 13.90 0.95 -16.20
N TRP A 24 12.87 0.35 -15.59
CA TRP A 24 12.01 -0.63 -16.25
C TRP A 24 11.20 -0.05 -17.41
N VAL A 25 10.97 1.25 -17.43
CA VAL A 25 10.31 1.90 -18.58
C VAL A 25 11.10 1.66 -19.88
N GLU A 26 12.42 1.68 -19.82
CA GLU A 26 13.28 1.39 -20.96
C GLU A 26 13.54 -0.10 -21.16
N THR A 27 13.75 -0.85 -20.06
CA THR A 27 14.23 -2.24 -20.11
C THR A 27 13.12 -3.27 -20.15
N HIS A 28 11.97 -2.99 -19.49
CA HIS A 28 10.84 -3.90 -19.29
C HIS A 28 9.49 -3.17 -19.37
N PRO A 29 9.19 -2.50 -20.51
CA PRO A 29 7.92 -1.78 -20.65
C PRO A 29 6.68 -2.67 -20.55
N GLU A 30 6.84 -3.97 -20.77
CA GLU A 30 5.80 -4.99 -20.60
C GLU A 30 5.36 -5.20 -19.14
N TYR A 31 6.07 -4.61 -18.19
CA TYR A 31 5.67 -4.62 -16.77
C TYR A 31 4.61 -3.57 -16.44
N TYR A 32 4.29 -2.69 -17.37
CA TYR A 32 3.34 -1.59 -17.15
C TYR A 32 2.02 -1.80 -17.89
N ILE A 33 0.95 -1.21 -17.36
CA ILE A 33 -0.35 -1.16 -18.05
C ILE A 33 -0.21 -0.25 -19.28
N PRO A 34 -0.30 -0.81 -20.51
CA PRO A 34 -0.26 0.00 -21.72
C PRO A 34 -1.57 0.74 -21.93
N GLY A 35 -1.50 1.88 -22.59
CA GLY A 35 -2.63 2.63 -23.10
C GLY A 35 -2.50 2.88 -24.60
N THR A 36 -3.54 3.47 -25.18
CA THR A 36 -3.60 3.93 -26.57
C THR A 36 -3.69 5.46 -26.62
N GLU A 37 -3.40 6.06 -27.78
CA GLU A 37 -3.61 7.50 -27.99
C GLU A 37 -5.07 7.89 -27.74
N ALA A 38 -6.01 7.09 -28.18
CA ALA A 38 -7.44 7.33 -27.98
C ALA A 38 -7.84 7.30 -26.50
N GLU A 39 -7.26 6.41 -25.70
CA GLU A 39 -7.47 6.37 -24.24
C GLU A 39 -6.87 7.59 -23.55
N ARG A 40 -5.65 7.98 -23.92
CA ARG A 40 -5.02 9.18 -23.40
C ARG A 40 -5.82 10.44 -23.75
N ASP A 41 -6.29 10.57 -24.98
CA ASP A 41 -7.05 11.75 -25.41
C ASP A 41 -8.42 11.82 -24.70
N ARG A 42 -9.04 10.69 -24.41
CA ARG A 42 -10.32 10.58 -23.67
C ARG A 42 -10.15 10.77 -22.15
N ALA A 43 -9.02 10.32 -21.57
CA ALA A 43 -8.76 10.35 -20.15
C ALA A 43 -7.30 10.75 -19.85
N PRO A 44 -6.89 11.99 -20.16
CA PRO A 44 -5.51 12.45 -20.01
C PRO A 44 -5.01 12.44 -18.56
N GLN A 45 -5.91 12.41 -17.58
CA GLN A 45 -5.59 12.28 -16.16
C GLN A 45 -5.17 10.85 -15.79
N ASN A 46 -5.43 9.84 -16.63
CA ASN A 46 -5.14 8.43 -16.35
C ASN A 46 -4.04 7.84 -17.21
N TYR A 47 -3.60 8.53 -18.26
CA TYR A 47 -2.60 8.03 -19.20
C TYR A 47 -1.62 9.13 -19.60
N THR A 48 -0.36 8.74 -19.79
CA THR A 48 0.70 9.65 -20.21
C THR A 48 1.52 9.08 -21.35
N ARG A 49 2.10 9.97 -22.17
CA ARG A 49 3.12 9.59 -23.15
C ARG A 49 4.49 9.59 -22.47
N VAL A 50 5.14 8.45 -22.47
CA VAL A 50 6.47 8.28 -21.93
C VAL A 50 7.46 8.18 -23.09
N LYS A 51 8.44 9.08 -23.09
CA LYS A 51 9.53 9.07 -24.08
C LYS A 51 10.54 8.00 -23.73
N ARG A 52 10.96 7.23 -24.74
CA ARG A 52 11.99 6.20 -24.60
C ARG A 52 12.94 6.22 -25.80
N THR A 53 14.12 5.63 -25.63
CA THR A 53 15.12 5.48 -26.69
C THR A 53 14.58 4.69 -27.89
N ARG A 54 13.71 3.71 -27.65
CA ARG A 54 13.13 2.82 -28.68
C ARG A 54 11.75 3.27 -29.18
N GLY A 55 11.39 4.52 -28.95
CA GLY A 55 10.09 5.09 -29.32
C GLY A 55 9.15 5.27 -28.16
N ASP A 56 8.27 6.25 -28.26
CA ASP A 56 7.33 6.63 -27.21
C ASP A 56 6.29 5.53 -26.97
N LEU A 57 5.82 5.44 -25.73
CA LEU A 57 4.69 4.59 -25.33
C LEU A 57 3.64 5.45 -24.63
N ILE A 58 2.39 5.00 -24.72
CA ILE A 58 1.32 5.44 -23.82
C ILE A 58 1.21 4.42 -22.70
N LEU A 59 1.37 4.89 -21.46
CA LEU A 59 1.25 4.07 -20.26
C LEU A 59 0.24 4.68 -19.30
N ALA A 60 -0.39 3.84 -18.49
CA ALA A 60 -1.31 4.27 -17.46
C ALA A 60 -0.55 4.85 -16.26
N HIS A 61 -1.10 5.91 -15.65
CA HIS A 61 -0.71 6.34 -14.32
C HIS A 61 -1.17 5.35 -13.25
N GLY A 62 -0.41 5.22 -12.16
CA GLY A 62 -0.87 4.54 -10.96
C GLY A 62 -2.14 5.18 -10.43
N ARG A 63 -3.12 4.36 -10.03
CA ARG A 63 -4.37 4.85 -9.45
C ARG A 63 -5.08 3.79 -8.62
N ASP A 64 -6.03 4.24 -7.85
CA ASP A 64 -7.06 3.41 -7.25
C ASP A 64 -8.36 3.39 -8.11
N PRO A 65 -9.37 2.56 -7.78
CA PRO A 65 -10.60 2.46 -8.58
C PRO A 65 -11.52 3.68 -8.49
N TYR A 66 -11.28 4.65 -7.60
CA TYR A 66 -12.21 5.74 -7.28
C TYR A 66 -11.72 7.11 -7.71
N PHE A 67 -10.41 7.30 -7.87
CA PHE A 67 -9.80 8.59 -8.16
C PHE A 67 -9.00 8.57 -9.48
N PRO A 68 -8.73 9.75 -10.06
CA PRO A 68 -7.83 9.89 -11.20
C PRO A 68 -6.42 9.37 -10.90
N GLY A 69 -5.65 9.10 -11.96
CA GLY A 69 -4.26 8.67 -11.85
C GLY A 69 -3.36 9.70 -11.16
N TRP A 70 -2.34 9.20 -10.46
CA TRP A 70 -1.28 10.01 -9.87
C TRP A 70 -0.26 10.36 -10.97
N PRO A 71 -0.14 11.65 -11.34
CA PRO A 71 0.53 12.06 -12.59
C PRO A 71 2.04 11.85 -12.62
N ASP A 72 2.65 11.60 -11.48
CA ASP A 72 4.09 11.32 -11.31
C ASP A 72 4.43 9.83 -11.28
N THR A 73 3.45 8.95 -11.57
CA THR A 73 3.58 7.50 -11.46
C THR A 73 3.22 6.76 -12.75
N LEU A 74 3.66 5.49 -12.84
CA LEU A 74 3.29 4.53 -13.87
C LEU A 74 2.80 3.23 -13.24
N GLN A 75 1.64 2.75 -13.66
CA GLN A 75 0.98 1.57 -13.12
C GLN A 75 1.66 0.27 -13.56
N LEU A 76 2.02 -0.56 -12.60
CA LEU A 76 2.51 -1.92 -12.84
C LEU A 76 1.36 -2.88 -13.19
N ASP A 77 1.59 -3.78 -14.15
CA ASP A 77 0.61 -4.76 -14.61
C ASP A 77 0.74 -6.08 -13.87
N TYR A 78 -0.03 -6.26 -12.81
CA TYR A 78 -0.06 -7.50 -12.02
C TYR A 78 -0.75 -8.67 -12.74
N SER A 79 -1.40 -8.46 -13.88
CA SER A 79 -1.87 -9.55 -14.74
C SER A 79 -0.71 -10.25 -15.47
N ASN A 80 0.45 -9.59 -15.59
CA ASN A 80 1.68 -10.15 -16.13
C ASN A 80 2.47 -10.90 -15.03
N PRO A 81 2.65 -12.23 -15.13
CA PRO A 81 3.42 -12.98 -14.12
C PRO A 81 4.87 -12.50 -13.99
N GLN A 82 5.49 -12.00 -15.06
CA GLN A 82 6.86 -11.50 -15.02
C GLN A 82 6.99 -10.23 -14.15
N THR A 83 5.98 -9.37 -14.16
CA THR A 83 5.90 -8.21 -13.26
C THR A 83 5.87 -8.67 -11.80
N GLN A 84 5.05 -9.68 -11.47
CA GLN A 84 4.98 -10.22 -10.11
C GLN A 84 6.32 -10.81 -9.67
N GLU A 85 7.01 -11.58 -10.54
CA GLU A 85 8.34 -12.12 -10.24
C GLU A 85 9.38 -11.00 -10.01
N ALA A 86 9.38 -9.97 -10.87
CA ALA A 86 10.26 -8.84 -10.72
C ALA A 86 10.03 -8.09 -9.39
N MET A 87 8.77 -7.86 -9.02
CA MET A 87 8.41 -7.20 -7.76
C MET A 87 8.79 -8.04 -6.53
N ILE A 88 8.65 -9.37 -6.58
CA ILE A 88 9.15 -10.26 -5.53
C ILE A 88 10.66 -10.18 -5.43
N ALA A 89 11.38 -10.15 -6.55
CA ALA A 89 12.84 -10.02 -6.56
C ALA A 89 13.30 -8.70 -5.92
N GLU A 90 12.62 -7.57 -6.20
CA GLU A 90 12.90 -6.29 -5.54
C GLU A 90 12.61 -6.35 -4.03
N LEU A 91 11.48 -6.92 -3.64
CA LEU A 91 11.12 -7.10 -2.22
C LEU A 91 12.18 -7.94 -1.47
N LEU A 92 12.70 -8.98 -2.09
CA LEU A 92 13.77 -9.80 -1.52
C LEU A 92 15.10 -9.04 -1.37
N LYS A 93 15.41 -8.12 -2.29
CA LYS A 93 16.59 -7.23 -2.15
C LYS A 93 16.40 -6.25 -0.98
N ILE A 94 15.21 -5.69 -0.83
CA ILE A 94 14.85 -4.79 0.28
C ILE A 94 14.93 -5.54 1.61
N ALA A 95 14.40 -6.76 1.68
CA ALA A 95 14.43 -7.60 2.89
C ALA A 95 15.85 -7.93 3.37
N GLY A 96 16.83 -7.90 2.49
CA GLY A 96 18.24 -8.02 2.87
C GLY A 96 18.81 -6.78 3.59
N GLN A 97 18.09 -5.66 3.62
CA GLN A 97 18.58 -4.37 4.12
C GLN A 97 17.83 -3.85 5.35
N CYS A 98 16.67 -4.40 5.68
CA CYS A 98 15.80 -3.94 6.76
C CYS A 98 15.22 -5.12 7.55
N ASP A 99 14.42 -4.81 8.56
CA ASP A 99 13.76 -5.78 9.42
C ASP A 99 12.26 -5.90 9.12
N GLY A 100 11.74 -5.05 8.23
CA GLY A 100 10.35 -5.06 7.78
C GLY A 100 10.07 -4.04 6.69
N VAL A 101 8.90 -4.13 6.09
CA VAL A 101 8.40 -3.16 5.11
C VAL A 101 6.99 -2.68 5.44
N ARG A 102 6.77 -1.39 5.21
CA ARG A 102 5.44 -0.83 5.05
C ARG A 102 5.10 -0.87 3.57
N CYS A 103 4.04 -1.59 3.22
CA CYS A 103 3.62 -1.75 1.84
C CYS A 103 2.58 -0.68 1.50
N ASP A 104 2.96 0.24 0.65
CA ASP A 104 2.14 1.33 0.16
C ASP A 104 0.91 0.81 -0.58
N MET A 105 -0.29 1.30 -0.21
CA MET A 105 -1.55 0.97 -0.86
C MET A 105 -1.67 -0.53 -1.19
N ALA A 106 -1.35 -1.39 -0.21
CA ALA A 106 -1.18 -2.84 -0.42
C ALA A 106 -2.40 -3.55 -1.03
N MET A 107 -3.61 -3.01 -0.81
CA MET A 107 -4.84 -3.57 -1.35
C MET A 107 -4.99 -3.40 -2.86
N LEU A 108 -4.26 -2.49 -3.51
CA LEU A 108 -4.41 -2.24 -4.95
C LEU A 108 -3.93 -3.41 -5.83
N VAL A 109 -3.08 -4.28 -5.29
CA VAL A 109 -2.60 -5.47 -6.00
C VAL A 109 -3.38 -6.74 -5.64
N LEU A 110 -4.43 -6.64 -4.81
CA LEU A 110 -5.39 -7.73 -4.61
C LEU A 110 -6.13 -8.03 -5.92
N PRO A 111 -6.32 -9.31 -6.32
CA PRO A 111 -6.86 -9.67 -7.62
C PRO A 111 -8.19 -9.01 -7.97
N ASP A 112 -9.13 -8.95 -7.03
CA ASP A 112 -10.45 -8.34 -7.22
C ASP A 112 -10.40 -6.81 -7.31
N VAL A 113 -9.50 -6.16 -6.55
CA VAL A 113 -9.28 -4.71 -6.63
C VAL A 113 -8.58 -4.38 -7.94
N PHE A 114 -7.58 -5.14 -8.33
CA PHE A 114 -6.85 -4.96 -9.59
C PHE A 114 -7.77 -5.16 -10.80
N GLU A 115 -8.57 -6.24 -10.81
CA GLU A 115 -9.55 -6.51 -11.89
C GLU A 115 -10.58 -5.39 -12.00
N ARG A 116 -11.12 -4.90 -10.87
CA ARG A 116 -12.08 -3.78 -10.85
C ARG A 116 -11.47 -2.48 -11.39
N THR A 117 -10.19 -2.23 -11.13
CA THR A 117 -9.51 -1.00 -11.57
C THR A 117 -9.09 -1.05 -13.03
N TRP A 118 -8.62 -2.21 -13.51
CA TRP A 118 -7.93 -2.35 -14.79
C TRP A 118 -8.64 -3.28 -15.78
N GLY A 119 -9.69 -4.00 -15.36
CA GLY A 119 -10.37 -5.00 -16.21
C GLY A 119 -9.50 -6.22 -16.53
N ARG A 120 -8.41 -6.44 -15.77
CA ARG A 120 -7.43 -7.52 -16.00
C ARG A 120 -7.36 -8.43 -14.78
N ARG A 121 -7.35 -9.73 -15.01
CA ARG A 121 -7.23 -10.71 -13.93
C ARG A 121 -5.78 -10.93 -13.55
N SER A 122 -5.49 -10.93 -12.25
CA SER A 122 -4.18 -11.24 -11.69
C SER A 122 -4.25 -12.47 -10.78
N GLN A 123 -3.11 -13.13 -10.58
CA GLN A 123 -2.96 -14.13 -9.53
C GLN A 123 -2.67 -13.46 -8.19
N PRO A 124 -3.01 -14.08 -7.05
CA PRO A 124 -2.68 -13.54 -5.74
C PRO A 124 -1.18 -13.31 -5.57
N PHE A 125 -0.80 -12.07 -5.29
CA PHE A 125 0.61 -11.65 -5.13
C PHE A 125 1.12 -11.86 -3.71
N TRP A 126 0.41 -11.34 -2.70
CA TRP A 126 0.90 -11.25 -1.33
C TRP A 126 1.21 -12.59 -0.68
N PRO A 127 0.38 -13.66 -0.77
CA PRO A 127 0.70 -14.93 -0.12
C PRO A 127 2.04 -15.48 -0.59
N ARG A 128 2.35 -15.35 -1.88
CA ARG A 128 3.60 -15.80 -2.45
C ARG A 128 4.78 -14.89 -2.05
N ALA A 129 4.59 -13.58 -2.11
CA ALA A 129 5.61 -12.60 -1.76
C ALA A 129 6.02 -12.69 -0.29
N THR A 130 5.05 -12.71 0.63
CA THR A 130 5.30 -12.79 2.08
C THR A 130 5.94 -14.12 2.46
N TRP A 131 5.50 -15.22 1.86
CA TRP A 131 6.10 -16.53 2.07
C TRP A 131 7.58 -16.57 1.62
N GLN A 132 7.89 -16.12 0.39
CA GLN A 132 9.25 -16.15 -0.15
C GLN A 132 10.23 -15.29 0.68
N VAL A 133 9.77 -14.16 1.20
CA VAL A 133 10.60 -13.32 2.07
C VAL A 133 10.88 -14.04 3.38
N ARG A 134 9.88 -14.64 4.03
CA ARG A 134 10.03 -15.33 5.32
C ARG A 134 10.85 -16.60 5.23
N GLU A 135 10.88 -17.27 4.09
CA GLU A 135 11.83 -18.37 3.83
C GLU A 135 13.29 -17.92 3.95
N ARG A 136 13.60 -16.64 3.72
CA ARG A 136 14.94 -16.07 3.82
C ARG A 136 15.17 -15.32 5.14
N VAL A 137 14.16 -14.66 5.65
CA VAL A 137 14.20 -13.82 6.85
C VAL A 137 12.93 -14.10 7.66
N SER A 138 13.00 -15.09 8.58
CA SER A 138 11.83 -15.63 9.31
C SER A 138 11.03 -14.57 10.08
N ASP A 139 11.73 -13.59 10.70
CA ASP A 139 11.13 -12.56 11.56
C ASP A 139 10.83 -11.26 10.80
N PHE A 140 10.75 -11.32 9.46
CA PHE A 140 10.50 -10.14 8.65
C PHE A 140 9.06 -9.64 8.83
N CYS A 141 8.93 -8.36 9.19
CA CYS A 141 7.64 -7.73 9.49
C CYS A 141 7.02 -7.10 8.24
N PHE A 142 5.76 -7.42 7.97
CA PHE A 142 4.95 -6.82 6.91
C PHE A 142 3.86 -5.94 7.52
N MET A 143 3.84 -4.64 7.16
CA MET A 143 2.76 -3.71 7.51
C MET A 143 2.08 -3.21 6.24
N ALA A 144 0.75 -3.34 6.18
CA ALA A 144 -0.04 -2.87 5.06
C ALA A 144 -0.60 -1.48 5.30
N GLU A 145 -0.38 -0.57 4.37
CA GLU A 145 -1.31 0.52 4.19
C GLU A 145 -2.54 -0.04 3.47
N VAL A 146 -3.72 0.14 4.06
CA VAL A 146 -4.95 -0.48 3.59
C VAL A 146 -6.16 0.35 3.95
N TYR A 147 -7.17 0.32 3.08
CA TYR A 147 -8.44 0.99 3.20
C TYR A 147 -9.59 0.05 2.78
N TRP A 148 -10.83 0.53 2.86
CA TRP A 148 -12.05 -0.11 2.33
C TRP A 148 -12.41 -1.43 2.99
N ASP A 149 -12.11 -1.60 4.29
CA ASP A 149 -12.38 -2.81 5.07
C ASP A 149 -11.63 -4.06 4.56
N LEU A 150 -10.47 -3.85 3.95
CA LEU A 150 -9.61 -4.92 3.43
C LEU A 150 -8.49 -5.33 4.39
N GLU A 151 -8.45 -4.77 5.60
CA GLU A 151 -7.45 -5.06 6.64
C GLU A 151 -7.39 -6.56 6.95
N TRP A 152 -8.54 -7.17 7.22
CA TRP A 152 -8.63 -8.61 7.46
C TRP A 152 -8.12 -9.44 6.29
N THR A 153 -8.48 -9.06 5.06
CA THR A 153 -8.02 -9.76 3.85
C THR A 153 -6.50 -9.77 3.75
N LEU A 154 -5.83 -8.63 4.00
CA LEU A 154 -4.37 -8.55 3.96
C LEU A 154 -3.72 -9.29 5.14
N GLN A 155 -4.29 -9.23 6.35
CA GLN A 155 -3.82 -10.02 7.48
C GLN A 155 -3.80 -11.52 7.15
N GLN A 156 -4.84 -12.04 6.44
CA GLN A 156 -4.89 -13.45 6.00
C GLN A 156 -3.89 -13.76 4.86
N GLN A 157 -3.36 -12.76 4.17
CA GLN A 157 -2.36 -12.92 3.12
C GLN A 157 -0.91 -12.73 3.60
N GLY A 158 -0.71 -12.74 4.93
CA GLY A 158 0.62 -12.78 5.54
C GLY A 158 1.12 -11.45 6.07
N PHE A 159 0.27 -10.43 6.20
CA PHE A 159 0.63 -9.20 6.89
C PHE A 159 0.55 -9.35 8.40
N ASP A 160 1.57 -8.87 9.10
CA ASP A 160 1.62 -8.85 10.56
C ASP A 160 0.77 -7.69 11.10
N TYR A 161 0.78 -6.56 10.38
CA TYR A 161 0.01 -5.38 10.73
C TYR A 161 -0.69 -4.77 9.52
N ALA A 162 -1.85 -4.15 9.77
CA ALA A 162 -2.62 -3.36 8.81
C ALA A 162 -2.99 -2.01 9.42
N TYR A 163 -2.99 -0.94 8.66
CA TYR A 163 -3.39 0.39 9.13
C TYR A 163 -4.81 0.38 9.67
N ASP A 164 -5.02 0.96 10.86
CA ASP A 164 -6.35 1.19 11.45
C ASP A 164 -6.86 2.60 11.09
N LYS A 165 -7.01 2.85 9.79
CA LYS A 165 -7.56 4.12 9.29
C LYS A 165 -9.00 4.35 9.77
N ARG A 166 -9.76 3.26 9.93
CA ARG A 166 -11.15 3.34 10.40
C ARG A 166 -11.26 3.88 11.82
N LEU A 167 -10.38 3.46 12.75
CA LEU A 167 -10.37 4.03 14.09
C LEU A 167 -9.98 5.52 14.06
N TYR A 168 -8.97 5.88 13.27
CA TYR A 168 -8.57 7.27 13.08
C TYR A 168 -9.75 8.14 12.61
N ASP A 169 -10.48 7.71 11.58
CA ASP A 169 -11.63 8.45 11.05
C ASP A 169 -12.76 8.59 12.09
N ARG A 170 -13.08 7.53 12.83
CA ARG A 170 -14.06 7.55 13.91
C ARG A 170 -13.67 8.49 15.06
N LEU A 171 -12.39 8.53 15.42
CA LEU A 171 -11.89 9.46 16.41
C LEU A 171 -12.00 10.91 15.93
N ARG A 172 -11.69 11.15 14.66
CA ARG A 172 -11.81 12.48 14.03
C ARG A 172 -13.26 12.97 13.96
N GLU A 173 -14.20 12.07 13.70
CA GLU A 173 -15.64 12.38 13.72
C GLU A 173 -16.16 12.71 15.13
N GLY A 174 -15.49 12.29 16.18
CA GLY A 174 -15.78 12.63 17.56
C GLY A 174 -17.02 11.96 18.15
N HIS A 175 -17.50 10.86 17.55
CA HIS A 175 -18.69 10.13 18.02
C HIS A 175 -18.29 8.89 18.84
N ALA A 176 -18.63 8.87 20.14
CA ALA A 176 -18.26 7.80 21.06
C ALA A 176 -18.80 6.41 20.66
N ARG A 177 -20.01 6.34 20.08
CA ARG A 177 -20.63 5.07 19.70
C ARG A 177 -19.85 4.32 18.62
N PRO A 178 -19.51 4.90 17.45
CA PRO A 178 -18.69 4.24 16.43
C PRO A 178 -17.33 3.81 16.95
N VAL A 179 -16.68 4.63 17.79
CA VAL A 179 -15.39 4.28 18.42
C VAL A 179 -15.56 3.04 19.31
N ARG A 180 -16.56 2.98 20.17
CA ARG A 180 -16.82 1.81 21.01
C ARG A 180 -17.14 0.56 20.19
N GLU A 181 -17.95 0.69 19.14
CA GLU A 181 -18.32 -0.42 18.25
C GLU A 181 -17.09 -0.98 17.48
N HIS A 182 -16.06 -0.16 17.25
CA HIS A 182 -14.80 -0.61 16.64
C HIS A 182 -14.13 -1.72 17.47
N PHE A 183 -14.22 -1.65 18.79
CA PHE A 183 -13.60 -2.60 19.70
C PHE A 183 -14.43 -3.88 19.96
N HIS A 184 -15.53 -4.09 19.24
CA HIS A 184 -16.28 -5.35 19.29
C HIS A 184 -15.68 -6.45 18.41
N ALA A 185 -14.73 -6.12 17.52
CA ALA A 185 -14.01 -7.11 16.72
C ALA A 185 -13.13 -8.02 17.60
N GLY A 186 -12.86 -9.24 17.14
CA GLY A 186 -12.03 -10.20 17.86
C GLY A 186 -10.59 -9.69 18.09
N LEU A 187 -9.96 -10.13 19.18
CA LEU A 187 -8.61 -9.71 19.54
C LEU A 187 -7.57 -10.15 18.48
N ASP A 188 -7.75 -11.30 17.85
CA ASP A 188 -6.91 -11.81 16.78
C ASP A 188 -6.82 -10.88 15.58
N TYR A 189 -7.88 -10.10 15.31
CA TYR A 189 -7.90 -9.03 14.32
C TYR A 189 -7.30 -7.74 14.90
N GLN A 190 -7.68 -7.37 16.11
CA GLN A 190 -7.30 -6.11 16.75
C GLN A 190 -5.80 -5.99 17.01
N ASP A 191 -5.16 -7.07 17.47
CA ASP A 191 -3.72 -7.14 17.75
C ASP A 191 -2.83 -6.92 16.51
N LYS A 192 -3.44 -7.03 15.33
CA LYS A 192 -2.77 -6.81 14.04
C LYS A 192 -3.13 -5.46 13.39
N LEU A 193 -3.68 -4.52 14.15
CA LEU A 193 -3.99 -3.18 13.66
C LEU A 193 -2.91 -2.19 14.10
N ALA A 194 -2.30 -1.52 13.12
CA ALA A 194 -1.37 -0.42 13.35
C ALA A 194 -2.16 0.88 13.51
N ARG A 195 -2.35 1.31 14.75
CA ARG A 195 -3.11 2.52 15.10
C ARG A 195 -2.25 3.76 15.11
N PHE A 196 -2.83 4.88 14.71
CA PHE A 196 -2.14 6.17 14.64
C PHE A 196 -3.11 7.34 14.87
N LEU A 197 -2.58 8.49 15.29
CA LEU A 197 -3.29 9.76 15.36
C LEU A 197 -2.97 10.68 14.20
N GLU A 198 -1.87 10.43 13.53
CA GLU A 198 -1.38 11.14 12.35
C GLU A 198 -0.39 10.25 11.60
N ASN A 199 -0.23 10.49 10.33
CA ASN A 199 0.84 9.94 9.50
C ASN A 199 1.29 11.00 8.48
N HIS A 200 2.05 10.63 7.45
CA HIS A 200 2.54 11.58 6.45
C HIS A 200 1.46 12.02 5.44
N ASP A 201 0.35 11.28 5.29
CA ASP A 201 -0.76 11.58 4.38
C ASP A 201 -1.92 12.31 5.07
N GLU A 202 -2.01 12.22 6.41
CA GLU A 202 -3.05 12.86 7.17
C GLU A 202 -2.58 14.20 7.77
N PRO A 203 -3.49 15.15 8.03
CA PRO A 203 -3.15 16.34 8.76
C PRO A 203 -2.56 16.01 10.14
N ARG A 204 -1.69 16.88 10.65
CA ARG A 204 -1.09 16.72 12.00
C ARG A 204 -2.19 16.63 13.05
N ALA A 205 -2.02 15.78 14.05
CA ALA A 205 -3.01 15.54 15.10
C ALA A 205 -3.45 16.85 15.78
N ALA A 206 -2.50 17.76 16.04
CA ALA A 206 -2.80 19.08 16.62
C ALA A 206 -3.63 20.00 15.72
N ALA A 207 -3.70 19.72 14.41
CA ALA A 207 -4.57 20.44 13.48
C ALA A 207 -5.94 19.75 13.29
N THR A 208 -6.03 18.47 13.63
CA THR A 208 -7.23 17.64 13.46
C THR A 208 -8.12 17.65 14.71
N PHE A 209 -7.52 17.59 15.89
CA PHE A 209 -8.22 17.43 17.17
C PHE A 209 -8.07 18.69 18.03
N THR A 210 -9.13 19.03 18.78
CA THR A 210 -8.97 19.98 19.90
C THR A 210 -8.09 19.36 20.99
N PRO A 211 -7.45 20.14 21.88
CA PRO A 211 -6.59 19.60 22.93
C PRO A 211 -7.26 18.51 23.79
N GLU A 212 -8.54 18.69 24.12
CA GLU A 212 -9.30 17.73 24.94
C GLU A 212 -9.58 16.45 24.18
N ILE A 213 -9.99 16.54 22.93
CA ILE A 213 -10.26 15.37 22.07
C ILE A 213 -8.95 14.65 21.78
N GLN A 214 -7.85 15.37 21.56
CA GLN A 214 -6.55 14.77 21.27
C GLN A 214 -6.05 13.90 22.45
N GLN A 215 -6.24 14.34 23.69
CA GLN A 215 -5.87 13.54 24.86
C GLN A 215 -6.68 12.23 24.92
N ALA A 216 -8.00 12.31 24.74
CA ALA A 216 -8.86 11.12 24.72
C ALA A 216 -8.51 10.18 23.56
N ALA A 217 -8.31 10.72 22.36
CA ALA A 217 -7.91 9.96 21.18
C ALA A 217 -6.55 9.27 21.38
N ALA A 218 -5.56 9.95 22.01
CA ALA A 218 -4.26 9.37 22.31
C ALA A 218 -4.38 8.19 23.29
N VAL A 219 -5.18 8.32 24.35
CA VAL A 219 -5.43 7.23 25.30
C VAL A 219 -6.03 6.02 24.57
N ILE A 220 -7.05 6.25 23.74
CA ILE A 220 -7.70 5.17 22.99
C ILE A 220 -6.71 4.54 22.00
N THR A 221 -5.98 5.32 21.22
CA THR A 221 -5.06 4.83 20.19
C THR A 221 -3.91 4.01 20.77
N PHE A 222 -3.31 4.43 21.88
CA PHE A 222 -2.08 3.83 22.41
C PHE A 222 -2.29 2.82 23.53
N LEU A 223 -3.48 2.73 24.10
CA LEU A 223 -3.78 1.82 25.22
C LEU A 223 -4.83 0.75 24.88
N SER A 224 -5.40 0.78 23.67
CA SER A 224 -6.27 -0.30 23.19
C SER A 224 -5.46 -1.48 22.65
N PRO A 225 -6.06 -2.68 22.60
CA PRO A 225 -5.42 -3.88 22.05
C PRO A 225 -4.87 -3.66 20.67
#